data_67370f915df4840a7821a1fb040eb354
#
_entry.id   67370f915df4840a7821a1fb040eb354
#
_cell.length_a   1.000
_cell.length_b   1.000
_cell.length_c   1.000
_cell.angle_alpha   90.00
_cell.angle_beta   90.00
_cell.angle_gamma   90.00
#
_symmetry.space_group_name_H-M   'P 1'
#
loop_
_entity.id
_entity.type
_entity.pdbx_description
1 polymer ?
#
loop_
_entity_poly.entity_id
_entity_poly.type
_entity_poly.pdbx_seq_one_letter_code
_entity_poly.pdbx_strand_id
1 'polypeptide(L)'
;PAGRRVGLCWPSANRDETVFEKPDEVVLDRKPNPHIGFGFGIHNCLGAPQARLIIRSLLKSLSEQVKSIKLISVVPRMENEESYSRQVGYDQALVKFS
;
A
#
# COMPACT_ATOMS: atom_id res chain seq x y z
N PRO A 1 -24.43 -17.08 2.47
CA PRO A 1 -24.83 -18.31 3.15
C PRO A 1 -23.72 -18.75 4.13
N ALA A 2 -24.10 -19.30 5.29
CA ALA A 2 -23.14 -19.84 6.25
C ALA A 2 -22.25 -20.93 5.59
N GLY A 3 -20.97 -21.00 5.98
CA GLY A 3 -20.02 -21.98 5.44
C GLY A 3 -19.33 -21.56 4.12
N ARG A 4 -19.63 -20.39 3.58
CA ARG A 4 -18.90 -19.87 2.41
C ARG A 4 -17.68 -19.05 2.81
N ARG A 5 -16.62 -19.14 2.01
CA ARG A 5 -15.45 -18.24 2.12
C ARG A 5 -15.81 -16.87 1.55
N VAL A 6 -15.38 -15.84 2.23
CA VAL A 6 -15.54 -14.44 1.81
C VAL A 6 -14.17 -13.80 1.71
N GLY A 7 -13.87 -13.21 0.57
CA GLY A 7 -12.66 -12.39 0.38
C GLY A 7 -12.98 -10.92 0.63
N LEU A 8 -12.17 -10.26 1.45
CA LEU A 8 -12.25 -8.81 1.68
C LEU A 8 -11.23 -8.10 0.80
N CYS A 9 -11.69 -7.24 -0.11
CA CYS A 9 -10.82 -6.50 -1.01
C CYS A 9 -10.45 -5.13 -0.41
N TRP A 10 -9.50 -5.11 0.53
CA TRP A 10 -8.99 -3.87 1.14
C TRP A 10 -8.53 -2.81 0.12
N PRO A 11 -7.82 -3.16 -0.97
CA PRO A 11 -7.41 -2.18 -1.97
C PRO A 11 -8.60 -1.48 -2.65
N SER A 12 -9.69 -2.19 -2.90
CA SER A 12 -10.91 -1.60 -3.47
C SER A 12 -11.57 -0.64 -2.47
N ALA A 13 -11.69 -1.05 -1.22
CA ALA A 13 -12.28 -0.19 -0.19
C ALA A 13 -11.46 1.09 0.05
N ASN A 14 -10.12 1.02 -0.07
CA ASN A 14 -9.25 2.19 0.05
C ASN A 14 -9.22 3.07 -1.23
N ARG A 15 -9.97 2.69 -2.27
CA ARG A 15 -10.18 3.46 -3.50
C ARG A 15 -11.64 3.79 -3.76
N ASP A 16 -12.47 3.72 -2.74
CA ASP A 16 -13.87 4.11 -2.83
C ASP A 16 -14.00 5.62 -3.02
N GLU A 17 -14.47 6.05 -4.18
CA GLU A 17 -14.64 7.47 -4.54
C GLU A 17 -15.71 8.19 -3.69
N THR A 18 -16.58 7.44 -3.02
CA THR A 18 -17.54 8.02 -2.09
C THR A 18 -16.91 8.41 -0.75
N VAL A 19 -15.72 7.90 -0.47
CA VAL A 19 -14.95 8.12 0.77
C VAL A 19 -13.69 8.94 0.52
N PHE A 20 -13.02 8.70 -0.60
CA PHE A 20 -11.73 9.31 -0.93
C PHE A 20 -11.85 10.18 -2.19
N GLU A 21 -11.61 11.46 -2.06
CA GLU A 21 -11.42 12.31 -3.22
C GLU A 21 -10.15 11.89 -3.96
N LYS A 22 -10.22 11.71 -5.30
CA LYS A 22 -9.12 11.26 -6.15
C LYS A 22 -8.45 9.97 -5.63
N PRO A 23 -9.19 8.86 -5.55
CA PRO A 23 -8.73 7.65 -4.87
C PRO A 23 -7.54 6.97 -5.54
N ASP A 24 -7.32 7.20 -6.83
CA ASP A 24 -6.21 6.62 -7.61
C ASP A 24 -4.94 7.51 -7.61
N GLU A 25 -5.04 8.73 -7.05
CA GLU A 25 -3.88 9.62 -6.94
C GLU A 25 -3.19 9.47 -5.58
N VAL A 26 -1.85 9.56 -5.60
CA VAL A 26 -1.05 9.66 -4.37
C VAL A 26 -1.12 11.08 -3.83
N VAL A 27 -1.94 11.30 -2.82
CA VAL A 27 -2.10 12.60 -2.14
C VAL A 27 -1.41 12.52 -0.78
N LEU A 28 -0.20 13.11 -0.66
CA LEU A 28 0.65 12.96 0.52
C LEU A 28 0.07 13.61 1.79
N ASP A 29 -0.69 14.66 1.64
CA ASP A 29 -1.32 15.43 2.73
C ASP A 29 -2.81 15.14 2.88
N ARG A 30 -3.29 14.02 2.36
CA ARG A 30 -4.71 13.62 2.43
C ARG A 30 -5.25 13.67 3.86
N LYS A 31 -6.28 14.50 4.06
CA LYS A 31 -7.01 14.62 5.32
C LYS A 31 -8.51 14.86 5.04
N PRO A 32 -9.41 14.06 5.62
CA PRO A 32 -9.14 12.84 6.40
C PRO A 32 -8.59 11.70 5.54
N ASN A 33 -7.95 10.72 6.17
CA ASN A 33 -7.48 9.51 5.51
C ASN A 33 -7.96 8.26 6.26
N PRO A 34 -9.26 7.91 6.16
CA PRO A 34 -9.86 6.81 6.91
C PRO A 34 -9.59 5.45 6.27
N HIS A 35 -8.34 5.21 5.83
CA HIS A 35 -7.96 3.96 5.19
C HIS A 35 -8.10 2.76 6.13
N ILE A 36 -8.48 1.62 5.57
CA ILE A 36 -8.61 0.35 6.28
C ILE A 36 -7.47 -0.64 5.96
N GLY A 37 -6.32 -0.15 5.54
CA GLY A 37 -5.14 -0.96 5.23
C GLY A 37 -4.60 -1.76 6.41
N PHE A 38 -4.96 -1.42 7.64
CA PHE A 38 -4.67 -2.16 8.86
C PHE A 38 -5.91 -2.86 9.45
N GLY A 39 -6.96 -3.03 8.68
CA GLY A 39 -8.24 -3.55 9.14
C GLY A 39 -9.06 -2.50 9.87
N PHE A 40 -10.14 -2.95 10.51
CA PHE A 40 -11.08 -2.12 11.23
C PHE A 40 -11.72 -2.87 12.41
N GLY A 41 -12.19 -2.13 13.41
CA GLY A 41 -12.87 -2.67 14.57
C GLY A 41 -11.98 -3.51 15.49
N ILE A 42 -12.53 -4.57 16.06
CA ILE A 42 -11.84 -5.42 17.04
C ILE A 42 -10.66 -6.21 16.46
N HIS A 43 -10.57 -6.33 15.15
CA HIS A 43 -9.47 -6.98 14.43
C HIS A 43 -8.48 -5.99 13.82
N ASN A 44 -8.51 -4.72 14.22
CA ASN A 44 -7.50 -3.77 13.77
C ASN A 44 -6.09 -4.29 14.09
N CYS A 45 -5.17 -4.08 13.14
CA CYS A 45 -3.80 -4.60 13.26
C CYS A 45 -3.09 -4.07 14.50
N LEU A 46 -2.71 -4.96 15.40
CA LEU A 46 -1.96 -4.62 16.62
C LEU A 46 -0.60 -3.99 16.31
N GLY A 47 0.04 -4.41 15.21
CA GLY A 47 1.34 -3.91 14.76
C GLY A 47 1.30 -2.59 13.99
N ALA A 48 0.12 -1.98 13.76
CA ALA A 48 0.00 -0.74 12.98
C ALA A 48 0.85 0.43 13.51
N PRO A 49 0.94 0.71 14.82
CA PRO A 49 1.82 1.76 15.34
C PRO A 49 3.30 1.49 15.05
N GLN A 50 3.73 0.23 15.22
CA GLN A 50 5.10 -0.18 14.96
C GLN A 50 5.45 -0.08 13.46
N ALA A 51 4.59 -0.55 12.59
CA ALA A 51 4.77 -0.43 11.14
C ALA A 51 4.92 1.04 10.72
N ARG A 52 4.06 1.91 11.24
CA ARG A 52 4.14 3.36 10.99
C ARG A 52 5.45 3.97 11.50
N LEU A 53 5.91 3.55 12.67
CA LEU A 53 7.17 4.02 13.23
C LEU A 53 8.35 3.63 12.34
N ILE A 54 8.42 2.37 11.92
CA ILE A 54 9.49 1.87 11.03
C ILE A 54 9.53 2.66 9.73
N ILE A 55 8.37 2.83 9.08
CA ILE A 55 8.27 3.57 7.81
C ILE A 55 8.68 5.04 8.00
N ARG A 56 8.20 5.69 9.05
CA ARG A 56 8.58 7.08 9.35
C ARG A 56 10.08 7.24 9.60
N SER A 57 10.68 6.32 10.36
CA SER A 57 12.11 6.33 10.64
C SER A 57 12.95 6.15 9.37
N LEU A 58 12.52 5.21 8.50
CA LEU A 58 13.15 5.01 7.20
C LEU A 58 13.05 6.26 6.32
N LEU A 59 11.86 6.82 6.16
CA LEU A 59 11.65 8.01 5.34
C LEU A 59 12.42 9.21 5.88
N LYS A 60 12.47 9.38 7.21
CA LYS A 60 13.26 10.44 7.85
C LYS A 60 14.75 10.26 7.52
N SER A 61 15.29 9.07 7.73
CA SER A 61 16.69 8.77 7.44
C SER A 61 17.03 9.00 5.97
N LEU A 62 16.16 8.58 5.05
CA LEU A 62 16.33 8.84 3.62
C LEU A 62 16.31 10.34 3.31
N SER A 63 15.38 11.11 3.89
CA SER A 63 15.28 12.55 3.65
C SER A 63 16.49 13.35 4.16
N GLU A 64 17.19 12.84 5.17
CA GLU A 64 18.38 13.47 5.74
C GLU A 64 19.68 13.11 4.97
N GLN A 65 19.72 11.94 4.35
CA GLN A 65 20.93 11.39 3.74
C GLN A 65 20.92 11.38 2.21
N VAL A 66 19.75 11.46 1.60
CA VAL A 66 19.56 11.27 0.15
C VAL A 66 18.91 12.51 -0.46
N LYS A 67 19.59 13.12 -1.43
CA LYS A 67 19.07 14.30 -2.14
C LYS A 67 18.05 13.93 -3.20
N SER A 68 18.22 12.80 -3.86
CA SER A 68 17.28 12.32 -4.86
C SER A 68 17.25 10.79 -4.93
N ILE A 69 16.10 10.27 -5.34
CA ILE A 69 15.89 8.85 -5.61
C ILE A 69 15.38 8.73 -7.03
N LYS A 70 16.13 8.04 -7.89
CA LYS A 70 15.74 7.77 -9.27
C LYS A 70 15.38 6.30 -9.42
N LEU A 71 14.17 6.01 -9.86
CA LEU A 71 13.77 4.67 -10.26
C LEU A 71 14.44 4.30 -11.57
N ILE A 72 15.18 3.19 -11.59
CA ILE A 72 15.90 2.68 -12.76
C ILE A 72 15.06 1.63 -13.47
N SER A 73 14.59 0.63 -12.73
CA SER A 73 13.76 -0.43 -13.29
C SER A 73 12.89 -1.08 -12.21
N VAL A 74 11.82 -1.70 -12.65
CA VAL A 74 10.94 -2.52 -11.82
C VAL A 74 10.66 -3.85 -12.51
N VAL A 75 10.53 -4.90 -11.70
CA VAL A 75 10.05 -6.21 -12.15
C VAL A 75 8.73 -6.47 -11.45
N PRO A 76 7.60 -6.44 -12.15
CA PRO A 76 6.30 -6.70 -11.53
C PRO A 76 6.18 -8.17 -11.14
N ARG A 77 5.56 -8.42 -9.99
CA ARG A 77 5.14 -9.76 -9.58
C ARG A 77 3.76 -10.03 -10.13
N MET A 78 3.64 -11.05 -10.95
CA MET A 78 2.37 -11.46 -11.55
C MET A 78 1.84 -12.71 -10.86
N GLU A 79 0.55 -12.71 -10.57
CA GLU A 79 -0.22 -13.89 -10.21
C GLU A 79 -1.00 -14.34 -11.44
N ASN A 80 -0.74 -15.56 -11.88
CA ASN A 80 -1.35 -16.13 -13.06
C ASN A 80 -2.18 -17.35 -12.64
N GLU A 81 -3.47 -17.28 -12.87
CA GLU A 81 -4.44 -18.34 -12.68
C GLU A 81 -5.05 -18.72 -14.04
N GLU A 82 -5.78 -19.82 -14.12
CA GLU A 82 -6.38 -20.27 -15.39
C GLU A 82 -7.29 -19.22 -16.06
N SER A 83 -7.95 -18.40 -15.28
CA SER A 83 -8.97 -17.44 -15.75
C SER A 83 -8.53 -15.98 -15.70
N TYR A 84 -7.42 -15.65 -15.05
CA TYR A 84 -6.93 -14.26 -14.96
C TYR A 84 -5.41 -14.18 -14.74
N SER A 85 -4.88 -13.01 -15.10
CA SER A 85 -3.52 -12.59 -14.73
C SER A 85 -3.60 -11.20 -14.12
N ARG A 86 -2.96 -11.01 -12.96
CA ARG A 86 -2.93 -9.70 -12.30
C ARG A 86 -1.59 -9.41 -11.68
N GLN A 87 -1.25 -8.15 -11.61
CA GLN A 87 -0.10 -7.71 -10.85
C GLN A 87 -0.45 -7.67 -9.34
N VAL A 88 0.34 -8.37 -8.52
CA VAL A 88 0.15 -8.44 -7.06
C VAL A 88 1.23 -7.70 -6.28
N GLY A 89 2.20 -7.12 -6.97
CA GLY A 89 3.29 -6.37 -6.36
C GLY A 89 4.48 -6.24 -7.31
N TYR A 90 5.66 -6.17 -6.72
CA TYR A 90 6.94 -6.14 -7.44
C TYR A 90 7.90 -7.14 -6.84
N ASP A 91 8.64 -7.86 -7.69
CA ASP A 91 9.73 -8.73 -7.26
C ASP A 91 11.02 -7.93 -7.05
N GLN A 92 11.20 -6.86 -7.81
CA GLN A 92 12.36 -6.00 -7.72
C GLN A 92 12.00 -4.55 -8.08
N ALA A 93 12.61 -3.61 -7.35
CA ALA A 93 12.69 -2.21 -7.73
C ALA A 93 14.14 -1.76 -7.58
N LEU A 94 14.81 -1.45 -8.69
CA LEU A 94 16.16 -0.91 -8.70
C LEU A 94 16.09 0.60 -8.66
N VAL A 95 16.72 1.19 -7.65
CA VAL A 95 16.78 2.64 -7.48
C VAL A 95 18.23 3.12 -7.36
N LYS A 96 18.47 4.34 -7.81
CA LYS A 96 19.73 5.05 -7.62
C LYS A 96 19.51 6.20 -6.64
N PHE A 97 20.34 6.25 -5.63
CA PHE A 97 20.41 7.35 -4.68
C PHE A 97 21.50 8.35 -5.09
N SER A 98 21.27 9.60 -4.84
CA SER A 98 22.26 10.67 -5.00
C SER A 98 22.08 11.76 -3.94
#